data_26eb735772afd5da56488b396196855b
#
_entry.id   26eb735772afd5da56488b396196855b
#
_cell.length_a   1.000
_cell.length_b   1.000
_cell.length_c   1.000
_cell.angle_alpha   90.00
_cell.angle_beta   90.00
_cell.angle_gamma   90.00
#
_symmetry.space_group_name_H-M   'P 1'
#
loop_
_entity.id
_entity.type
_entity.pdbx_description
1 polymer ?
#
loop_
_entity_poly.entity_id
_entity_poly.type
_entity_poly.pdbx_seq_one_letter_code
_entity_poly.pdbx_strand_id
1 'polypeptide(L)'
;MQTDFDCIYCVVDLHAITVPQEPVNLRRSIREVTACLIASGIDPSRSVLFNQSRVPQHAELAWVFNCVARLGWLNRMTQFKEKAGKNRENATVGLYAYPTLMAADILCYKATHVPVGEDQKQHLELTRDIALAFNSMFDVDFFPQPEPQIQRICLLYTSPSPRDNRV
;
A
#
# COMPACT_ATOMS: atom_id res chain seq x y z
N MET A 1 -15.81 2.55 -11.27
CA MET A 1 -14.88 3.34 -10.45
C MET A 1 -14.41 4.61 -11.16
N GLN A 2 -13.68 4.55 -12.28
CA GLN A 2 -13.20 5.76 -12.99
C GLN A 2 -14.31 6.67 -13.52
N THR A 3 -15.56 6.22 -13.55
CA THR A 3 -16.74 7.01 -13.92
C THR A 3 -17.34 7.78 -12.75
N ASP A 4 -17.10 7.32 -11.53
CA ASP A 4 -17.81 7.76 -10.34
C ASP A 4 -16.89 8.46 -9.32
N PHE A 5 -15.57 8.30 -9.50
CA PHE A 5 -14.54 8.83 -8.60
C PHE A 5 -13.36 9.41 -9.36
N ASP A 6 -12.72 10.41 -8.78
CA ASP A 6 -11.40 10.84 -9.19
C ASP A 6 -10.36 9.81 -8.72
N CYS A 7 -9.89 8.99 -9.65
CA CYS A 7 -9.03 7.84 -9.32
C CYS A 7 -7.55 8.18 -9.46
N ILE A 8 -6.77 7.74 -8.46
CA ILE A 8 -5.31 7.85 -8.42
C ILE A 8 -4.75 6.43 -8.32
N TYR A 9 -3.93 6.04 -9.28
CA TYR A 9 -3.26 4.74 -9.34
C TYR A 9 -1.76 4.91 -9.20
N CYS A 10 -1.17 4.25 -8.23
CA CYS A 10 0.24 4.33 -7.91
C CYS A 10 0.93 2.99 -8.16
N VAL A 11 1.99 2.99 -8.96
CA VAL A 11 2.91 1.85 -9.07
C VAL A 11 3.93 1.95 -7.95
N VAL A 12 3.82 1.05 -6.97
CA VAL A 12 4.45 1.17 -5.64
C VAL A 12 5.86 0.58 -5.59
N ASP A 13 6.78 1.16 -6.31
CA ASP A 13 8.17 0.71 -6.42
C ASP A 13 8.99 0.92 -5.14
N LEU A 14 8.65 1.87 -4.29
CA LEU A 14 9.28 2.02 -2.97
C LEU A 14 8.86 0.90 -2.02
N HIS A 15 7.64 0.38 -2.13
CA HIS A 15 7.26 -0.83 -1.39
C HIS A 15 7.99 -2.07 -1.90
N ALA A 16 8.24 -2.15 -3.21
CA ALA A 16 8.93 -3.29 -3.80
C ALA A 16 10.34 -3.48 -3.22
N ILE A 17 11.07 -2.40 -2.91
CA ILE A 17 12.43 -2.47 -2.36
C ILE A 17 12.51 -2.80 -0.87
N THR A 18 11.38 -3.00 -0.19
CA THR A 18 11.38 -3.53 1.20
C THR A 18 11.93 -4.95 1.28
N VAL A 19 11.98 -5.65 0.16
CA VAL A 19 12.67 -6.93 -0.04
C VAL A 19 13.72 -6.78 -1.13
N PRO A 20 14.79 -7.59 -1.13
CA PRO A 20 15.85 -7.49 -2.12
C PRO A 20 15.33 -7.58 -3.56
N GLN A 21 15.76 -6.65 -4.40
CA GLN A 21 15.37 -6.54 -5.81
C GLN A 21 16.60 -6.41 -6.70
N GLU A 22 16.61 -7.11 -7.83
CA GLU A 22 17.58 -6.84 -8.89
C GLU A 22 17.14 -5.59 -9.68
N PRO A 23 17.97 -4.52 -9.79
CA PRO A 23 17.55 -3.24 -10.38
C PRO A 23 17.02 -3.34 -11.81
N VAL A 24 17.55 -4.28 -12.61
CA VAL A 24 17.09 -4.49 -14.00
C VAL A 24 15.70 -5.10 -14.01
N ASN A 25 15.45 -6.08 -13.12
CA ASN A 25 14.15 -6.72 -13.00
C ASN A 25 13.10 -5.75 -12.43
N LEU A 26 13.47 -4.97 -11.42
CA LEU A 26 12.55 -3.96 -10.87
C LEU A 26 12.09 -2.96 -11.94
N ARG A 27 13.02 -2.42 -12.74
CA ARG A 27 12.66 -1.51 -13.84
C ARG A 27 11.77 -2.15 -14.89
N ARG A 28 11.97 -3.44 -15.20
CA ARG A 28 11.10 -4.19 -16.10
C ARG A 28 9.72 -4.37 -15.49
N SER A 29 9.63 -4.82 -14.24
CA SER A 29 8.36 -5.06 -13.54
C SER A 29 7.51 -3.80 -13.40
N ILE A 30 8.14 -2.64 -13.14
CA ILE A 30 7.43 -1.35 -13.13
C ILE A 30 6.71 -1.10 -14.46
N ARG A 31 7.40 -1.32 -15.59
CA ARG A 31 6.82 -1.13 -16.94
C ARG A 31 5.72 -2.15 -17.23
N GLU A 32 5.96 -3.41 -16.89
CA GLU A 32 4.99 -4.50 -17.08
C GLU A 32 3.71 -4.25 -16.26
N VAL A 33 3.84 -3.89 -14.98
CA VAL A 33 2.68 -3.55 -14.12
C VAL A 33 1.93 -2.35 -14.68
N THR A 34 2.63 -1.30 -15.10
CA THR A 34 2.00 -0.12 -15.71
C THR A 34 1.23 -0.51 -16.98
N ALA A 35 1.84 -1.33 -17.86
CA ALA A 35 1.18 -1.82 -19.06
C ALA A 35 -0.06 -2.68 -18.75
N CYS A 36 0.03 -3.56 -17.74
CA CYS A 36 -1.10 -4.38 -17.29
C CYS A 36 -2.25 -3.51 -16.75
N LEU A 37 -1.95 -2.47 -15.99
CA LEU A 37 -2.96 -1.55 -15.46
C LEU A 37 -3.72 -0.86 -16.59
N ILE A 38 -3.00 -0.34 -17.60
CA ILE A 38 -3.60 0.28 -18.78
C ILE A 38 -4.42 -0.75 -19.57
N ALA A 39 -3.87 -1.94 -19.82
CA ALA A 39 -4.56 -3.02 -20.53
C ALA A 39 -5.81 -3.51 -19.79
N SER A 40 -5.85 -3.39 -18.47
CA SER A 40 -7.01 -3.72 -17.64
C SER A 40 -8.10 -2.63 -17.65
N GLY A 41 -7.89 -1.55 -18.41
CA GLY A 41 -8.90 -0.51 -18.61
C GLY A 41 -8.69 0.76 -17.78
N ILE A 42 -7.54 0.94 -17.12
CA ILE A 42 -7.20 2.24 -16.53
C ILE A 42 -6.88 3.20 -17.67
N ASP A 43 -7.65 4.28 -17.74
CA ASP A 43 -7.50 5.33 -18.75
C ASP A 43 -6.70 6.50 -18.15
N PRO A 44 -5.42 6.69 -18.58
CA PRO A 44 -4.58 7.78 -18.10
C PRO A 44 -5.06 9.19 -18.49
N SER A 45 -6.00 9.30 -19.42
CA SER A 45 -6.61 10.59 -19.78
C SER A 45 -7.69 11.02 -18.77
N ARG A 46 -8.20 10.09 -17.97
CA ARG A 46 -9.28 10.28 -16.98
C ARG A 46 -8.81 10.12 -15.54
N SER A 47 -7.75 9.38 -15.32
CA SER A 47 -7.25 9.02 -14.01
C SER A 47 -5.74 9.28 -13.93
N VAL A 48 -5.26 9.61 -12.74
CA VAL A 48 -3.82 9.75 -12.51
C VAL A 48 -3.19 8.36 -12.38
N LEU A 49 -2.20 8.06 -13.22
CA LEU A 49 -1.38 6.85 -13.12
C LEU A 49 0.08 7.26 -13.06
N PHE A 50 0.79 6.92 -11.99
CA PHE A 50 2.17 7.34 -11.79
C PHE A 50 2.99 6.31 -11.02
N ASN A 51 4.32 6.53 -11.02
CA ASN A 51 5.27 5.72 -10.27
C ASN A 51 5.59 6.39 -8.93
N GLN A 52 5.46 5.69 -7.82
CA GLN A 52 5.59 6.21 -6.45
C GLN A 52 6.90 6.98 -6.23
N SER A 53 8.03 6.43 -6.69
CA SER A 53 9.35 7.08 -6.54
C SER A 53 9.51 8.40 -7.31
N ARG A 54 8.56 8.75 -8.18
CA ARG A 54 8.56 10.04 -8.89
C ARG A 54 7.93 11.17 -8.08
N VAL A 55 7.31 10.84 -6.96
CA VAL A 55 6.70 11.80 -6.03
C VAL A 55 7.37 11.66 -4.67
N PRO A 56 8.45 12.44 -4.40
CA PRO A 56 9.23 12.33 -3.16
C PRO A 56 8.41 12.50 -1.88
N GLN A 57 7.29 13.21 -1.97
CA GLN A 57 6.40 13.51 -0.85
C GLN A 57 5.84 12.26 -0.17
N HIS A 58 5.76 11.14 -0.87
CA HIS A 58 5.42 9.85 -0.25
C HIS A 58 6.42 9.45 0.84
N ALA A 59 7.71 9.54 0.54
CA ALA A 59 8.76 9.20 1.50
C ALA A 59 8.89 10.28 2.60
N GLU A 60 8.73 11.55 2.26
CA GLU A 60 8.74 12.66 3.22
C GLU A 60 7.60 12.53 4.24
N LEU A 61 6.37 12.31 3.76
CA LEU A 61 5.21 12.12 4.63
C LEU A 61 5.32 10.83 5.45
N ALA A 62 5.86 9.75 4.87
CA ALA A 62 6.13 8.52 5.59
C ALA A 62 7.08 8.75 6.77
N TRP A 63 8.09 9.61 6.61
CA TRP A 63 8.98 9.98 7.71
C TRP A 63 8.22 10.72 8.83
N VAL A 64 7.35 11.67 8.46
CA VAL A 64 6.48 12.36 9.44
C VAL A 64 5.61 11.34 10.18
N PHE A 65 5.00 10.40 9.47
CA PHE A 65 4.16 9.37 10.08
C PHE A 65 4.96 8.39 10.94
N ASN A 66 6.21 8.11 10.65
CA ASN A 66 7.09 7.37 11.55
C ASN A 66 7.29 8.06 12.91
N CYS A 67 7.17 9.40 12.95
CA CYS A 67 7.24 10.19 14.17
C CYS A 67 5.90 10.28 14.93
N VAL A 68 4.79 9.88 14.28
CA VAL A 68 3.43 9.86 14.86
C VAL A 68 3.00 8.46 15.26
N ALA A 69 3.30 7.46 14.42
CA ALA A 69 2.91 6.08 14.63
C ALA A 69 3.61 5.47 15.86
N ARG A 70 2.87 4.68 16.62
CA ARG A 70 3.40 4.02 17.82
C ARG A 70 3.99 2.65 17.47
N LEU A 71 5.14 2.29 18.03
CA LEU A 71 5.74 0.97 17.84
C LEU A 71 4.76 -0.18 18.15
N GLY A 72 3.92 -0.03 19.16
CA GLY A 72 2.91 -1.03 19.53
C GLY A 72 1.88 -1.27 18.42
N TRP A 73 1.60 -0.29 17.56
CA TRP A 73 0.72 -0.46 16.41
C TRP A 73 1.39 -1.29 15.31
N LEU A 74 2.64 -0.95 14.98
CA LEU A 74 3.43 -1.68 13.98
C LEU A 74 3.72 -3.12 14.43
N ASN A 75 3.99 -3.34 15.71
CA ASN A 75 4.20 -4.67 16.28
C ASN A 75 2.99 -5.61 16.16
N ARG A 76 1.78 -5.06 16.05
CA ARG A 76 0.55 -5.85 15.86
C ARG A 76 0.32 -6.27 14.42
N MET A 77 1.02 -5.66 13.46
CA MET A 77 0.85 -5.95 12.04
C MET A 77 1.24 -7.41 11.73
N THR A 78 0.27 -8.17 11.20
CA THR A 78 0.45 -9.61 10.94
C THR A 78 1.42 -9.86 9.78
N GLN A 79 1.36 -9.05 8.73
CA GLN A 79 2.22 -9.21 7.56
C GLN A 79 3.71 -9.04 7.85
N PHE A 80 4.09 -8.18 8.81
CA PHE A 80 5.49 -8.13 9.26
C PHE A 80 5.92 -9.44 9.89
N LYS A 81 5.05 -10.03 10.73
CA LYS A 81 5.33 -11.31 11.40
C LYS A 81 5.52 -12.46 10.41
N GLU A 82 4.71 -12.47 9.35
CA GLU A 82 4.76 -13.48 8.28
C GLU A 82 5.99 -13.33 7.40
N LYS A 83 6.29 -12.11 6.94
CA LYS A 83 7.41 -11.83 6.03
C LYS A 83 8.77 -11.89 6.71
N ALA A 84 8.89 -11.47 7.97
CA ALA A 84 10.12 -11.56 8.75
C ALA A 84 10.45 -12.99 9.17
N GLY A 85 9.45 -13.89 9.23
CA GLY A 85 9.63 -15.29 9.57
C GLY A 85 10.28 -15.51 10.93
N LYS A 86 11.15 -16.54 11.02
CA LYS A 86 11.89 -16.89 12.26
C LYS A 86 13.07 -15.95 12.55
N ASN A 87 13.60 -15.26 11.54
CA ASN A 87 14.80 -14.39 11.63
C ASN A 87 14.41 -12.91 11.65
N ARG A 88 13.62 -12.50 12.64
CA ARG A 88 13.19 -11.10 12.79
C ARG A 88 14.34 -10.11 12.92
N GLU A 89 15.46 -10.54 13.48
CA GLU A 89 16.64 -9.70 13.66
C GLU A 89 17.30 -9.30 12.34
N ASN A 90 17.09 -10.08 11.28
CA ASN A 90 17.58 -9.79 9.93
C ASN A 90 16.56 -9.05 9.05
N ALA A 91 15.37 -8.77 9.57
CA ALA A 91 14.38 -8.00 8.84
C ALA A 91 14.84 -6.54 8.72
N THR A 92 14.65 -5.95 7.53
CA THR A 92 15.02 -4.56 7.31
C THR A 92 14.04 -3.62 8.01
N VAL A 93 14.52 -2.42 8.38
CA VAL A 93 13.66 -1.35 8.92
C VAL A 93 12.55 -1.00 7.93
N GLY A 94 12.83 -1.00 6.62
CA GLY A 94 11.83 -0.77 5.58
C GLY A 94 10.67 -1.79 5.62
N LEU A 95 10.98 -3.07 5.85
CA LEU A 95 9.95 -4.10 6.00
C LEU A 95 9.12 -3.91 7.28
N TYR A 96 9.67 -3.31 8.32
CA TYR A 96 8.95 -2.98 9.54
C TYR A 96 8.08 -1.72 9.40
N ALA A 97 8.62 -0.69 8.74
CA ALA A 97 8.02 0.64 8.64
C ALA A 97 7.14 0.84 7.39
N TYR A 98 7.09 -0.11 6.43
CA TYR A 98 6.30 0.08 5.21
C TYR A 98 4.80 0.41 5.44
N PRO A 99 4.15 0.04 6.56
CA PRO A 99 2.76 0.44 6.79
C PRO A 99 2.59 1.96 6.94
N THR A 100 3.62 2.67 7.43
CA THR A 100 3.58 4.15 7.47
C THR A 100 3.77 4.77 6.09
N LEU A 101 4.54 4.13 5.20
CA LEU A 101 4.63 4.51 3.80
C LEU A 101 3.30 4.30 3.07
N MET A 102 2.61 3.18 3.35
CA MET A 102 1.26 2.96 2.80
C MET A 102 0.26 4.01 3.29
N ALA A 103 0.33 4.40 4.57
CA ALA A 103 -0.49 5.48 5.09
C ALA A 103 -0.18 6.81 4.37
N ALA A 104 1.10 7.08 4.06
CA ALA A 104 1.51 8.26 3.29
C ALA A 104 0.97 8.22 1.86
N ASP A 105 1.00 7.07 1.19
CA ASP A 105 0.44 6.88 -0.16
C ASP A 105 -1.03 7.27 -0.24
N ILE A 106 -1.78 6.99 0.82
CA ILE A 106 -3.23 7.26 0.90
C ILE A 106 -3.49 8.71 1.33
N LEU A 107 -2.85 9.15 2.40
CA LEU A 107 -3.15 10.42 3.05
C LEU A 107 -2.52 11.63 2.33
N CYS A 108 -1.46 11.44 1.55
CA CYS A 108 -0.85 12.50 0.73
C CYS A 108 -1.87 13.13 -0.23
N TYR A 109 -2.78 12.33 -0.72
CA TYR A 109 -3.86 12.74 -1.64
C TYR A 109 -5.20 12.97 -0.95
N LYS A 110 -5.25 12.87 0.38
CA LYS A 110 -6.49 12.96 1.16
C LYS A 110 -7.58 12.03 0.63
N ALA A 111 -7.18 10.80 0.25
CA ALA A 111 -8.09 9.82 -0.30
C ALA A 111 -9.24 9.54 0.67
N THR A 112 -10.47 9.57 0.16
CA THR A 112 -11.69 9.30 0.93
C THR A 112 -12.06 7.83 0.89
N HIS A 113 -11.74 7.12 -0.20
CA HIS A 113 -12.04 5.72 -0.41
C HIS A 113 -10.82 4.98 -0.94
N VAL A 114 -10.54 3.80 -0.40
CA VAL A 114 -9.40 2.98 -0.82
C VAL A 114 -9.86 1.57 -1.13
N PRO A 115 -9.79 1.13 -2.40
CA PRO A 115 -10.07 -0.26 -2.77
C PRO A 115 -8.96 -1.16 -2.21
N VAL A 116 -9.33 -2.07 -1.34
CA VAL A 116 -8.40 -3.00 -0.69
C VAL A 116 -8.97 -4.41 -0.66
N GLY A 117 -8.08 -5.41 -0.72
CA GLY A 117 -8.42 -6.78 -0.36
C GLY A 117 -8.60 -6.93 1.15
N GLU A 118 -9.26 -8.01 1.59
CA GLU A 118 -9.50 -8.30 3.00
C GLU A 118 -8.19 -8.37 3.80
N ASP A 119 -7.11 -8.86 3.18
CA ASP A 119 -5.76 -8.95 3.75
C ASP A 119 -5.11 -7.59 4.03
N GLN A 120 -5.58 -6.51 3.39
CA GLN A 120 -5.08 -5.14 3.56
C GLN A 120 -5.91 -4.30 4.54
N LYS A 121 -7.00 -4.84 5.08
CA LYS A 121 -7.88 -4.13 6.01
C LYS A 121 -7.13 -3.57 7.22
N GLN A 122 -6.24 -4.38 7.82
CA GLN A 122 -5.44 -3.97 8.98
C GLN A 122 -4.53 -2.77 8.68
N HIS A 123 -3.98 -2.68 7.47
CA HIS A 123 -3.16 -1.54 7.05
C HIS A 123 -3.99 -0.26 6.93
N LEU A 124 -5.22 -0.38 6.43
CA LEU A 124 -6.10 0.77 6.33
C LEU A 124 -6.60 1.24 7.70
N GLU A 125 -6.85 0.33 8.63
CA GLU A 125 -7.13 0.67 10.02
C GLU A 125 -5.95 1.44 10.66
N LEU A 126 -4.72 0.98 10.44
CA LEU A 126 -3.53 1.71 10.88
C LEU A 126 -3.42 3.11 10.23
N THR A 127 -3.73 3.22 8.94
CA THR A 127 -3.77 4.53 8.25
C THR A 127 -4.73 5.50 8.92
N ARG A 128 -5.92 5.02 9.31
CA ARG A 128 -6.92 5.81 10.04
C ARG A 128 -6.42 6.21 11.43
N ASP A 129 -5.79 5.28 12.16
CA ASP A 129 -5.20 5.56 13.48
C ASP A 129 -4.10 6.63 13.39
N ILE A 130 -3.26 6.59 12.35
CA ILE A 130 -2.21 7.59 12.08
C ILE A 130 -2.85 8.96 11.77
N ALA A 131 -3.88 9.00 10.91
CA ALA A 131 -4.59 10.24 10.59
C ALA A 131 -5.21 10.87 11.83
N LEU A 132 -5.88 10.08 12.66
CA LEU A 132 -6.46 10.54 13.93
C LEU A 132 -5.39 11.06 14.90
N ALA A 133 -4.30 10.31 15.06
CA ALA A 133 -3.22 10.70 15.96
C ALA A 133 -2.55 12.00 15.51
N PHE A 134 -2.32 12.16 14.20
CA PHE A 134 -1.78 13.40 13.63
C PHE A 134 -2.72 14.57 13.89
N ASN A 135 -4.00 14.43 13.52
CA ASN A 135 -4.99 15.48 13.70
C ASN A 135 -5.10 15.90 15.19
N SER A 136 -5.13 14.92 16.11
CA SER A 136 -5.18 15.17 17.54
C SER A 136 -3.89 15.81 18.10
N MET A 137 -2.71 15.38 17.61
CA MET A 137 -1.41 15.88 18.08
C MET A 137 -1.23 17.36 17.76
N PHE A 138 -1.73 17.79 16.60
CA PHE A 138 -1.57 19.17 16.10
C PHE A 138 -2.84 20.02 16.24
N ASP A 139 -3.90 19.47 16.84
CA ASP A 139 -5.22 20.11 16.99
C ASP A 139 -5.77 20.65 15.65
N VAL A 140 -5.79 19.78 14.65
CA VAL A 140 -6.24 20.09 13.28
C VAL A 140 -7.18 19.02 12.75
N ASP A 141 -8.01 19.36 11.78
CA ASP A 141 -8.78 18.43 10.94
C ASP A 141 -8.17 18.42 9.53
N PHE A 142 -6.97 17.86 9.41
CA PHE A 142 -6.18 17.91 8.19
C PHE A 142 -6.30 16.64 7.33
N PHE A 143 -6.18 15.46 7.94
CA PHE A 143 -6.29 14.18 7.24
C PHE A 143 -7.68 13.57 7.41
N PRO A 144 -8.35 13.18 6.30
CA PRO A 144 -9.62 12.47 6.36
C PRO A 144 -9.43 11.05 6.89
N GLN A 145 -10.54 10.42 7.24
CA GLN A 145 -10.60 8.99 7.59
C GLN A 145 -10.97 8.18 6.34
N PRO A 146 -10.01 7.55 5.64
CA PRO A 146 -10.31 6.82 4.41
C PRO A 146 -11.20 5.60 4.70
N GLU A 147 -12.18 5.36 3.82
CA GLU A 147 -13.09 4.22 3.90
C GLU A 147 -12.60 3.05 3.04
N PRO A 148 -12.57 1.82 3.58
CA PRO A 148 -12.22 0.64 2.79
C PRO A 148 -13.34 0.31 1.79
N GLN A 149 -12.96 0.16 0.53
CA GLN A 149 -13.82 -0.41 -0.50
C GLN A 149 -13.43 -1.89 -0.68
N ILE A 150 -13.98 -2.76 0.17
CA ILE A 150 -13.70 -4.18 0.12
C ILE A 150 -14.56 -4.80 -0.98
N GLN A 151 -13.94 -5.14 -2.10
CA GLN A 151 -14.59 -5.96 -3.10
C GLN A 151 -14.61 -7.41 -2.61
N ARG A 152 -15.78 -7.97 -2.37
CA ARG A 152 -15.95 -9.42 -2.29
C ARG A 152 -15.73 -9.97 -3.69
N ILE A 153 -14.49 -10.30 -4.03
CA ILE A 153 -14.19 -11.07 -5.22
C ILE A 153 -14.77 -12.45 -4.94
N CYS A 154 -15.91 -12.73 -5.54
CA CYS A 154 -16.37 -14.11 -5.68
C CYS A 154 -15.36 -14.78 -6.63
N LEU A 155 -14.34 -15.43 -6.06
CA LEU A 155 -13.42 -16.28 -6.81
C LEU A 155 -14.21 -17.49 -7.34
N LEU A 156 -14.91 -17.28 -8.46
CA LEU A 156 -15.55 -18.37 -9.22
C LEU A 156 -14.53 -19.27 -9.93
N TYR A 157 -13.24 -18.92 -9.89
CA TYR A 157 -12.15 -19.70 -10.45
C TYR A 157 -10.95 -19.69 -9.51
N THR A 158 -10.83 -20.75 -8.73
CA THR A 158 -9.52 -21.21 -8.28
C THR A 158 -8.91 -21.95 -9.47
N SER A 159 -7.93 -21.34 -10.16
CA SER A 159 -7.05 -22.15 -11.00
C SER A 159 -6.38 -23.18 -10.07
N PRO A 160 -6.33 -24.47 -10.44
CA PRO A 160 -5.70 -25.47 -9.60
C PRO A 160 -4.25 -25.03 -9.31
N SER A 161 -3.92 -24.95 -8.02
CA SER A 161 -2.56 -24.67 -7.60
C SER A 161 -1.65 -25.76 -8.18
N PRO A 162 -0.40 -25.43 -8.61
CA PRO A 162 0.57 -26.46 -9.01
C PRO A 162 0.81 -27.53 -7.93
N ARG A 163 0.35 -27.32 -6.69
CA ARG A 163 0.39 -28.31 -5.61
C ARG A 163 -0.72 -29.33 -5.67
N ASP A 164 -1.81 -29.08 -6.41
CA ASP A 164 -2.95 -29.99 -6.50
C ASP A 164 -2.76 -31.07 -7.56
N ASN A 165 -1.67 -31.06 -8.32
CA ASN A 165 -1.30 -32.05 -9.32
C ASN A 165 -0.38 -33.16 -8.79
N ARG A 166 -0.38 -33.48 -7.50
CA ARG A 166 0.26 -34.67 -6.97
C ARG A 166 -0.78 -35.80 -6.87
N VAL A 167 -0.90 -36.55 -7.94
CA VAL A 167 -1.41 -37.91 -7.94
C VAL A 167 -0.24 -38.87 -7.81
#